data_50d3fe01a6a89dbc99d998ede3afdac4
#
_entry.id   50d3fe01a6a89dbc99d998ede3afdac4
#
_cell.length_a   1.000
_cell.length_b   1.000
_cell.length_c   1.000
_cell.angle_alpha   90.00
_cell.angle_beta   90.00
_cell.angle_gamma   90.00
#
_symmetry.space_group_name_H-M   'P 1'
#
loop_
_entity.id
_entity.type
_entity.pdbx_description
1 polymer ?
#
loop_
_entity_poly.entity_id
_entity_poly.type
_entity_poly.pdbx_seq_one_letter_code
_entity_poly.pdbx_strand_id
1 'polypeptide(L)'
;MSAADGGILKPYPPAPPGQQWHAPYNPWLISGVATLATFMEILDTTIVIVALPHIAGNLGVSEDASTWIITSYLLCIAVVLPFSPWISSLLGRRNFYLTCVVLFTLSSLLCGLAPSFGWLVVFRMLQGLAGGGLQPSTQAILVDTFPEYRRGMAMAMFSLVVVMAPAIGPTLGGWITDHFSWRWIFFINIPVGCISLLLASKYITDPPYLPRRIGPGRFKVDYIGFILIVLGLGGMQLTLSIAERKGWFESSTVVALTLGSAIAIVAAIVWELRHKDPLVKLRLLKERNLGSTLCLFAIFGFPFYGSMIMYPLFMQGLLGYTSTWSGLAVSPGGLVMVAMMPIVGWLVSRPRMDARPRMDPRKLAAIGLIILSIALYKMSHFNLESAFRTIVLTRMIQSFGISMIFVPLLGTVLGGTPEESLQGKRVCQ
;
A
#
# COMPACT_ATOMS: atom_id res chain seq x y z
N MET A 1 4.49 -43.26 -25.38
CA MET A 1 3.15 -42.66 -25.27
C MET A 1 2.92 -42.41 -23.79
N SER A 2 3.16 -41.22 -23.28
CA SER A 2 2.81 -40.81 -21.94
C SER A 2 2.28 -39.39 -22.02
N ALA A 3 1.03 -39.25 -21.64
CA ALA A 3 0.23 -38.05 -21.74
C ALA A 3 0.48 -37.08 -20.58
N ALA A 4 0.50 -35.83 -20.93
CA ALA A 4 -0.04 -34.69 -20.20
C ALA A 4 0.26 -34.56 -18.69
N ASP A 5 1.43 -34.04 -18.37
CA ASP A 5 1.62 -33.30 -17.12
C ASP A 5 0.92 -31.95 -17.25
N GLY A 6 -0.28 -31.84 -16.68
CA GLY A 6 -1.03 -30.61 -16.53
C GLY A 6 -0.23 -29.63 -15.65
N GLY A 7 0.20 -28.51 -16.27
CA GLY A 7 1.00 -27.49 -15.62
C GLY A 7 0.30 -26.80 -14.44
N ILE A 8 0.31 -27.46 -13.31
CA ILE A 8 0.10 -26.82 -12.00
C ILE A 8 1.31 -25.90 -11.81
N LEU A 9 1.09 -24.60 -11.61
CA LEU A 9 2.12 -23.71 -11.12
C LEU A 9 2.66 -24.31 -9.81
N LYS A 10 3.78 -25.06 -9.92
CA LYS A 10 4.51 -25.47 -8.73
C LYS A 10 4.85 -24.18 -8.00
N PRO A 11 4.56 -24.06 -6.70
CA PRO A 11 5.14 -23.01 -5.89
C PRO A 11 6.64 -23.01 -6.19
N TYR A 12 7.28 -21.84 -6.22
CA TYR A 12 8.72 -21.72 -6.44
C TYR A 12 9.43 -22.91 -5.79
N PRO A 13 10.23 -23.68 -6.54
CA PRO A 13 10.91 -24.79 -5.92
C PRO A 13 11.66 -24.22 -4.71
N PRO A 14 11.48 -24.78 -3.50
CA PRO A 14 12.35 -24.39 -2.40
C PRO A 14 13.79 -24.53 -2.87
N ALA A 15 14.66 -23.63 -2.42
CA ALA A 15 16.07 -23.76 -2.70
C ALA A 15 16.47 -25.21 -2.43
N PRO A 16 17.25 -25.85 -3.31
CA PRO A 16 17.64 -27.24 -3.14
C PRO A 16 18.14 -27.44 -1.70
N PRO A 17 17.74 -28.53 -1.01
CA PRO A 17 18.20 -28.77 0.35
C PRO A 17 19.74 -28.68 0.40
N GLY A 18 20.27 -27.71 1.16
CA GLY A 18 21.70 -27.48 1.28
C GLY A 18 22.27 -26.28 0.50
N GLN A 19 21.53 -25.64 -0.43
CA GLN A 19 21.95 -24.41 -1.09
C GLN A 19 21.14 -23.22 -0.55
N GLN A 20 21.53 -22.69 0.60
CA GLN A 20 21.10 -21.36 1.01
C GLN A 20 21.84 -20.36 0.12
N TRP A 21 21.10 -19.72 -0.81
CA TRP A 21 21.66 -18.57 -1.51
C TRP A 21 21.93 -17.46 -0.50
N HIS A 22 23.14 -16.99 -0.51
CA HIS A 22 23.53 -15.82 0.26
C HIS A 22 23.67 -14.66 -0.72
N ALA A 23 22.99 -13.57 -0.43
CA ALA A 23 23.19 -12.34 -1.18
C ALA A 23 24.69 -11.95 -1.13
N PRO A 24 25.29 -11.49 -2.25
CA PRO A 24 26.73 -11.15 -2.28
C PRO A 24 27.09 -9.96 -1.39
N TYR A 25 26.08 -9.22 -0.92
CA TYR A 25 26.23 -8.05 -0.06
C TYR A 25 25.52 -8.24 1.28
N ASN A 26 25.82 -7.36 2.24
CA ASN A 26 25.18 -7.37 3.55
C ASN A 26 23.63 -7.27 3.41
N PRO A 27 22.86 -8.22 3.95
CA PRO A 27 21.40 -8.23 3.88
C PRO A 27 20.75 -6.94 4.38
N TRP A 28 21.30 -6.31 5.41
CA TRP A 28 20.79 -5.05 5.96
C TRP A 28 20.97 -3.87 5.01
N LEU A 29 22.10 -3.84 4.26
CA LEU A 29 22.32 -2.84 3.23
C LEU A 29 21.30 -3.00 2.11
N ILE A 30 21.07 -4.24 1.62
CA ILE A 30 20.06 -4.53 0.60
C ILE A 30 18.67 -4.12 1.10
N SER A 31 18.34 -4.41 2.37
CA SER A 31 17.07 -4.00 2.98
C SER A 31 16.91 -2.48 2.97
N GLY A 32 17.92 -1.73 3.41
CA GLY A 32 17.89 -0.26 3.40
C GLY A 32 17.70 0.30 1.99
N VAL A 33 18.41 -0.26 1.00
CA VAL A 33 18.30 0.14 -0.40
C VAL A 33 16.92 -0.16 -0.98
N ALA A 34 16.40 -1.36 -0.73
CA ALA A 34 15.09 -1.76 -1.25
C ALA A 34 13.94 -0.98 -0.58
N THR A 35 14.03 -0.66 0.70
CA THR A 35 12.99 0.10 1.41
C THR A 35 13.02 1.60 1.10
N LEU A 36 14.12 2.14 0.56
CA LEU A 36 14.24 3.56 0.22
C LEU A 36 13.22 4.00 -0.83
N ALA A 37 13.02 3.20 -1.89
CA ALA A 37 12.01 3.53 -2.91
C ALA A 37 10.57 3.37 -2.38
N THR A 38 10.33 2.40 -1.51
CA THR A 38 9.04 2.25 -0.85
C THR A 38 8.75 3.43 0.09
N PHE A 39 9.77 3.91 0.82
CA PHE A 39 9.65 5.11 1.63
C PHE A 39 9.25 6.32 0.77
N MET A 40 9.93 6.52 -0.36
CA MET A 40 9.65 7.60 -1.31
C MET A 40 8.21 7.50 -1.85
N GLU A 41 7.75 6.31 -2.23
CA GLU A 41 6.39 6.08 -2.76
C GLU A 41 5.31 6.41 -1.73
N ILE A 42 5.47 5.97 -0.48
CA ILE A 42 4.50 6.24 0.59
C ILE A 42 4.56 7.71 1.02
N LEU A 43 5.75 8.29 1.08
CA LEU A 43 5.96 9.69 1.40
C LEU A 43 5.26 10.59 0.35
N ASP A 44 5.41 10.29 -0.94
CA ASP A 44 4.77 10.99 -2.06
C ASP A 44 3.25 11.05 -1.88
N THR A 45 2.63 9.94 -1.51
CA THR A 45 1.17 9.89 -1.28
C THR A 45 0.74 10.86 -0.18
N THR A 46 1.48 10.92 0.92
CA THR A 46 1.10 11.68 2.11
C THR A 46 1.44 13.17 2.02
N ILE A 47 2.51 13.52 1.30
CA ILE A 47 2.90 14.90 1.02
C ILE A 47 1.82 15.59 0.15
N VAL A 48 1.34 14.90 -0.89
CA VAL A 48 0.35 15.47 -1.83
C VAL A 48 -0.96 15.81 -1.15
N ILE A 49 -1.40 15.01 -0.15
CA ILE A 49 -2.66 15.25 0.56
C ILE A 49 -2.72 16.66 1.17
N VAL A 50 -1.64 17.08 1.80
CA VAL A 50 -1.58 18.39 2.47
C VAL A 50 -1.48 19.55 1.46
N ALA A 51 -0.94 19.31 0.28
CA ALA A 51 -0.80 20.30 -0.77
C ALA A 51 -2.06 20.49 -1.65
N LEU A 52 -3.09 19.63 -1.51
CA LEU A 52 -4.27 19.64 -2.38
C LEU A 52 -4.95 21.01 -2.50
N PRO A 53 -5.22 21.77 -1.42
CA PRO A 53 -5.87 23.07 -1.55
C PRO A 53 -5.03 24.07 -2.35
N HIS A 54 -3.70 24.06 -2.17
CA HIS A 54 -2.79 24.91 -2.94
C HIS A 54 -2.74 24.53 -4.43
N ILE A 55 -2.76 23.22 -4.72
CA ILE A 55 -2.81 22.72 -6.10
C ILE A 55 -4.14 23.13 -6.76
N ALA A 56 -5.25 22.97 -6.03
CA ALA A 56 -6.58 23.35 -6.49
C ALA A 56 -6.64 24.84 -6.86
N GLY A 57 -6.22 25.71 -5.95
CA GLY A 57 -6.19 27.15 -6.17
C GLY A 57 -5.27 27.56 -7.32
N ASN A 58 -4.07 26.98 -7.42
CA ASN A 58 -3.10 27.32 -8.47
C ASN A 58 -3.52 26.84 -9.86
N LEU A 59 -4.20 25.70 -9.97
CA LEU A 59 -4.68 25.16 -11.24
C LEU A 59 -6.13 25.53 -11.57
N GLY A 60 -6.78 26.36 -10.73
CA GLY A 60 -8.13 26.88 -10.97
C GLY A 60 -9.21 25.79 -10.95
N VAL A 61 -9.08 24.77 -10.10
CA VAL A 61 -10.04 23.68 -9.95
C VAL A 61 -10.65 23.66 -8.55
N SER A 62 -11.84 23.07 -8.41
CA SER A 62 -12.46 22.89 -7.09
C SER A 62 -11.63 21.94 -6.20
N GLU A 63 -11.75 22.09 -4.88
CA GLU A 63 -11.10 21.19 -3.92
C GLU A 63 -11.51 19.71 -4.16
N ASP A 64 -12.79 19.47 -4.44
CA ASP A 64 -13.28 18.14 -4.80
C ASP A 64 -12.61 17.61 -6.08
N ALA A 65 -12.41 18.44 -7.10
CA ALA A 65 -11.71 18.04 -8.30
C ALA A 65 -10.26 17.67 -7.98
N SER A 66 -9.60 18.38 -7.07
CA SER A 66 -8.22 18.12 -6.70
C SER A 66 -8.00 16.74 -6.10
N THR A 67 -9.02 16.14 -5.48
CA THR A 67 -8.94 14.78 -4.94
C THR A 67 -8.62 13.73 -6.00
N TRP A 68 -8.90 14.01 -7.29
CA TRP A 68 -8.52 13.14 -8.39
C TRP A 68 -7.01 12.91 -8.50
N ILE A 69 -6.20 13.84 -8.02
CA ILE A 69 -4.73 13.71 -7.99
C ILE A 69 -4.32 12.50 -7.14
N ILE A 70 -5.02 12.27 -6.01
CA ILE A 70 -4.78 11.12 -5.14
C ILE A 70 -5.52 9.90 -5.64
N THR A 71 -6.80 10.06 -5.98
CA THR A 71 -7.69 8.97 -6.40
C THR A 71 -7.16 8.23 -7.63
N SER A 72 -6.72 8.97 -8.67
CA SER A 72 -6.15 8.37 -9.88
C SER A 72 -4.86 7.59 -9.61
N TYR A 73 -4.02 8.10 -8.74
CA TYR A 73 -2.78 7.45 -8.29
C TYR A 73 -3.08 6.14 -7.54
N LEU A 74 -3.95 6.20 -6.51
CA LEU A 74 -4.32 5.02 -5.72
C LEU A 74 -5.05 3.97 -6.54
N LEU A 75 -5.89 4.37 -7.50
CA LEU A 75 -6.54 3.47 -8.44
C LEU A 75 -5.53 2.68 -9.24
N CYS A 76 -4.54 3.37 -9.81
CA CYS A 76 -3.50 2.72 -10.61
C CYS A 76 -2.63 1.77 -9.77
N ILE A 77 -2.31 2.15 -8.51
CA ILE A 77 -1.65 1.24 -7.56
C ILE A 77 -2.50 -0.03 -7.35
N ALA A 78 -3.78 0.13 -7.03
CA ALA A 78 -4.69 -0.98 -6.76
C ALA A 78 -4.82 -1.93 -7.96
N VAL A 79 -4.80 -1.39 -9.18
CA VAL A 79 -4.84 -2.18 -10.42
C VAL A 79 -3.55 -2.97 -10.62
N VAL A 80 -2.37 -2.36 -10.41
CA VAL A 80 -1.07 -3.02 -10.65
C VAL A 80 -0.70 -4.02 -9.57
N LEU A 81 -1.12 -3.80 -8.35
CA LEU A 81 -0.71 -4.60 -7.19
C LEU A 81 -0.91 -6.12 -7.37
N PRO A 82 -2.06 -6.63 -7.87
CA PRO A 82 -2.26 -8.06 -8.13
C PRO A 82 -1.34 -8.62 -9.22
N PHE A 83 -0.87 -7.77 -10.15
CA PHE A 83 -0.03 -8.16 -11.28
C PHE A 83 1.47 -8.10 -10.97
N SER A 84 1.85 -7.38 -9.93
CA SER A 84 3.25 -7.20 -9.57
C SER A 84 4.04 -8.51 -9.46
N PRO A 85 3.53 -9.59 -8.81
CA PRO A 85 4.26 -10.85 -8.73
C PRO A 85 4.45 -11.51 -10.10
N TRP A 86 3.44 -11.36 -10.98
CA TRP A 86 3.49 -11.91 -12.32
C TRP A 86 4.52 -11.15 -13.19
N ILE A 87 4.46 -9.82 -13.25
CA ILE A 87 5.42 -8.98 -13.99
C ILE A 87 6.85 -9.23 -13.46
N SER A 88 6.99 -9.31 -12.14
CA SER A 88 8.27 -9.61 -11.49
C SER A 88 8.83 -10.98 -11.89
N SER A 89 7.98 -11.98 -12.12
CA SER A 89 8.42 -13.30 -12.62
C SER A 89 8.88 -13.29 -14.08
N LEU A 90 8.43 -12.30 -14.88
CA LEU A 90 8.82 -12.11 -16.27
C LEU A 90 10.17 -11.41 -16.40
N LEU A 91 10.26 -10.24 -15.78
CA LEU A 91 11.43 -9.34 -15.91
C LEU A 91 12.58 -9.75 -14.99
N GLY A 92 12.30 -10.58 -13.97
CA GLY A 92 13.16 -10.77 -12.82
C GLY A 92 12.88 -9.70 -11.75
N ARG A 93 13.12 -10.01 -10.47
CA ARG A 93 12.78 -9.11 -9.36
C ARG A 93 13.56 -7.81 -9.41
N ARG A 94 14.86 -7.92 -9.65
CA ARG A 94 15.75 -6.76 -9.78
C ARG A 94 15.31 -5.82 -10.90
N ASN A 95 15.11 -6.34 -12.11
CA ASN A 95 14.78 -5.50 -13.26
C ASN A 95 13.41 -4.88 -13.10
N PHE A 96 12.40 -5.63 -12.59
CA PHE A 96 11.08 -5.08 -12.31
C PHE A 96 11.14 -3.96 -11.28
N TYR A 97 11.84 -4.15 -10.17
CA TYR A 97 12.04 -3.12 -9.15
C TYR A 97 12.70 -1.86 -9.74
N LEU A 98 13.82 -2.02 -10.49
CA LEU A 98 14.50 -0.89 -11.14
C LEU A 98 13.59 -0.15 -12.13
N THR A 99 12.81 -0.89 -12.93
CA THR A 99 11.83 -0.30 -13.85
C THR A 99 10.79 0.52 -13.08
N CYS A 100 10.25 -0.01 -11.98
CA CYS A 100 9.32 0.73 -11.13
C CYS A 100 9.94 2.03 -10.58
N VAL A 101 11.19 1.98 -10.09
CA VAL A 101 11.89 3.18 -9.57
C VAL A 101 12.10 4.22 -10.67
N VAL A 102 12.55 3.80 -11.86
CA VAL A 102 12.75 4.71 -13.01
C VAL A 102 11.43 5.36 -13.41
N LEU A 103 10.40 4.56 -13.66
CA LEU A 103 9.10 5.07 -14.10
C LEU A 103 8.46 5.97 -13.04
N PHE A 104 8.58 5.63 -11.75
CA PHE A 104 8.09 6.46 -10.65
C PHE A 104 8.81 7.81 -10.60
N THR A 105 10.13 7.81 -10.71
CA THR A 105 10.94 9.04 -10.67
C THR A 105 10.66 9.93 -11.88
N LEU A 106 10.57 9.36 -13.09
CA LEU A 106 10.24 10.11 -14.30
C LEU A 106 8.81 10.67 -14.26
N SER A 107 7.84 9.88 -13.85
CA SER A 107 6.45 10.37 -13.71
C SER A 107 6.33 11.43 -12.62
N SER A 108 7.12 11.35 -11.54
CA SER A 108 7.19 12.41 -10.53
C SER A 108 7.75 13.71 -11.11
N LEU A 109 8.80 13.64 -11.92
CA LEU A 109 9.31 14.81 -12.67
C LEU A 109 8.21 15.44 -13.54
N LEU A 110 7.47 14.60 -14.29
CA LEU A 110 6.37 15.06 -15.13
C LEU A 110 5.23 15.68 -14.31
N CYS A 111 4.90 15.14 -13.13
CA CYS A 111 3.92 15.75 -12.21
C CYS A 111 4.35 17.16 -11.78
N GLY A 112 5.61 17.35 -11.42
CA GLY A 112 6.14 18.67 -11.07
C GLY A 112 6.14 19.66 -12.22
N LEU A 113 6.26 19.19 -13.46
CA LEU A 113 6.23 20.00 -14.68
C LEU A 113 4.82 20.14 -15.29
N ALA A 114 3.79 19.55 -14.69
CA ALA A 114 2.45 19.52 -15.25
C ALA A 114 1.91 20.93 -15.54
N PRO A 115 1.50 21.23 -16.80
CA PRO A 115 1.01 22.54 -17.20
C PRO A 115 -0.44 22.78 -16.82
N SER A 116 -1.22 21.72 -16.61
CA SER A 116 -2.64 21.77 -16.26
C SER A 116 -3.06 20.61 -15.37
N PHE A 117 -4.23 20.75 -14.75
CA PHE A 117 -4.81 19.72 -13.89
C PHE A 117 -4.96 18.36 -14.62
N GLY A 118 -5.46 18.36 -15.86
CA GLY A 118 -5.63 17.11 -16.63
C GLY A 118 -4.31 16.37 -16.85
N TRP A 119 -3.24 17.09 -17.20
CA TRP A 119 -1.91 16.51 -17.33
C TRP A 119 -1.38 15.98 -15.99
N LEU A 120 -1.60 16.72 -14.89
CA LEU A 120 -1.20 16.26 -13.57
C LEU A 120 -1.88 14.93 -13.21
N VAL A 121 -3.19 14.80 -13.47
CA VAL A 121 -3.92 13.55 -13.23
C VAL A 121 -3.35 12.40 -14.09
N VAL A 122 -3.09 12.63 -15.38
CA VAL A 122 -2.48 11.61 -16.26
C VAL A 122 -1.10 11.18 -15.74
N PHE A 123 -0.26 12.12 -15.34
CA PHE A 123 1.08 11.80 -14.81
C PHE A 123 1.00 11.10 -13.46
N ARG A 124 0.00 11.41 -12.63
CA ARG A 124 -0.29 10.68 -11.39
C ARG A 124 -0.74 9.25 -11.66
N MET A 125 -1.53 9.00 -12.71
CA MET A 125 -1.85 7.64 -13.13
C MET A 125 -0.59 6.84 -13.52
N LEU A 126 0.31 7.43 -14.31
CA LEU A 126 1.58 6.81 -14.67
C LEU A 126 2.45 6.53 -13.44
N GLN A 127 2.50 7.47 -12.51
CA GLN A 127 3.24 7.32 -11.25
C GLN A 127 2.64 6.21 -10.38
N GLY A 128 1.29 6.10 -10.32
CA GLY A 128 0.59 5.02 -9.61
C GLY A 128 0.84 3.64 -10.22
N LEU A 129 0.88 3.52 -11.56
CA LEU A 129 1.26 2.28 -12.25
C LEU A 129 2.67 1.81 -11.86
N ALA A 130 3.60 2.74 -11.73
CA ALA A 130 4.97 2.45 -11.30
C ALA A 130 5.04 2.12 -9.78
N GLY A 131 4.35 2.91 -8.94
CA GLY A 131 4.31 2.77 -7.49
C GLY A 131 3.74 1.44 -7.03
N GLY A 132 2.67 0.94 -7.69
CA GLY A 132 2.01 -0.31 -7.34
C GLY A 132 2.92 -1.56 -7.37
N GLY A 133 4.07 -1.48 -8.05
CA GLY A 133 5.07 -2.54 -8.06
C GLY A 133 6.13 -2.46 -6.96
N LEU A 134 6.32 -1.29 -6.32
CA LEU A 134 7.44 -1.06 -5.41
C LEU A 134 7.32 -1.83 -4.09
N GLN A 135 6.18 -1.75 -3.41
CA GLN A 135 5.99 -2.45 -2.13
C GLN A 135 6.08 -3.97 -2.25
N PRO A 136 5.35 -4.64 -3.18
CA PRO A 136 5.46 -6.08 -3.36
C PRO A 136 6.86 -6.53 -3.75
N SER A 137 7.56 -5.77 -4.60
CA SER A 137 8.93 -6.07 -5.00
C SER A 137 9.89 -5.96 -3.84
N THR A 138 9.78 -4.92 -3.02
CA THR A 138 10.60 -4.74 -1.81
C THR A 138 10.40 -5.90 -0.84
N GLN A 139 9.15 -6.27 -0.55
CA GLN A 139 8.86 -7.41 0.32
C GLN A 139 9.46 -8.71 -0.23
N ALA A 140 9.33 -8.95 -1.53
CA ALA A 140 9.89 -10.12 -2.17
C ALA A 140 11.42 -10.16 -2.09
N ILE A 141 12.10 -9.02 -2.34
CA ILE A 141 13.56 -8.89 -2.20
C ILE A 141 14.01 -9.18 -0.76
N LEU A 142 13.28 -8.67 0.24
CA LEU A 142 13.59 -8.91 1.65
C LEU A 142 13.45 -10.39 2.02
N VAL A 143 12.36 -11.05 1.59
CA VAL A 143 12.14 -12.49 1.84
C VAL A 143 13.22 -13.35 1.23
N ASP A 144 13.72 -12.99 0.04
CA ASP A 144 14.80 -13.74 -0.61
C ASP A 144 16.16 -13.48 0.02
N THR A 145 16.43 -12.24 0.45
CA THR A 145 17.72 -11.81 0.98
C THR A 145 17.99 -12.36 2.38
N PHE A 146 16.93 -12.50 3.20
CA PHE A 146 17.08 -12.93 4.59
C PHE A 146 16.76 -14.42 4.79
N PRO A 147 17.55 -15.15 5.61
CA PRO A 147 17.23 -16.51 6.00
C PRO A 147 15.93 -16.52 6.83
N GLU A 148 15.22 -17.66 6.83
CA GLU A 148 13.88 -17.80 7.44
C GLU A 148 13.78 -17.24 8.86
N TYR A 149 14.78 -17.54 9.71
CA TYR A 149 14.80 -17.10 11.11
C TYR A 149 14.95 -15.57 11.28
N ARG A 150 15.37 -14.82 10.24
CA ARG A 150 15.53 -13.36 10.25
C ARG A 150 14.49 -12.61 9.40
N ARG A 151 13.66 -13.31 8.64
CA ARG A 151 12.62 -12.68 7.79
C ARG A 151 11.67 -11.80 8.59
N GLY A 152 11.29 -12.22 9.81
CA GLY A 152 10.46 -11.42 10.70
C GLY A 152 11.08 -10.06 11.04
N MET A 153 12.40 -10.00 11.26
CA MET A 153 13.11 -8.75 11.55
C MET A 153 13.20 -7.84 10.31
N ALA A 154 13.43 -8.42 9.13
CA ALA A 154 13.42 -7.69 7.87
C ALA A 154 12.04 -7.07 7.56
N MET A 155 10.97 -7.81 7.81
CA MET A 155 9.60 -7.32 7.66
C MET A 155 9.24 -6.25 8.71
N ALA A 156 9.76 -6.35 9.92
CA ALA A 156 9.59 -5.30 10.93
C ALA A 156 10.27 -3.99 10.49
N MET A 157 11.47 -4.06 9.89
CA MET A 157 12.14 -2.89 9.32
C MET A 157 11.34 -2.28 8.15
N PHE A 158 10.82 -3.10 7.27
CA PHE A 158 9.90 -2.66 6.20
C PHE A 158 8.67 -1.94 6.78
N SER A 159 8.02 -2.55 7.77
CA SER A 159 6.85 -1.96 8.43
C SER A 159 7.16 -0.63 9.11
N LEU A 160 8.34 -0.49 9.71
CA LEU A 160 8.79 0.78 10.29
C LEU A 160 8.85 1.89 9.23
N VAL A 161 9.41 1.58 8.06
CA VAL A 161 9.49 2.54 6.93
C VAL A 161 8.09 2.93 6.43
N VAL A 162 7.18 1.94 6.29
CA VAL A 162 5.79 2.16 5.87
C VAL A 162 5.05 3.12 6.82
N VAL A 163 5.39 3.11 8.11
CA VAL A 163 4.75 3.97 9.11
C VAL A 163 5.44 5.31 9.28
N MET A 164 6.76 5.35 9.12
CA MET A 164 7.52 6.60 9.23
C MET A 164 7.19 7.60 8.12
N ALA A 165 6.96 7.12 6.89
CA ALA A 165 6.66 7.99 5.77
C ALA A 165 5.39 8.85 5.99
N PRO A 166 4.23 8.29 6.40
CA PRO A 166 3.05 9.09 6.76
C PRO A 166 3.25 10.00 7.98
N ALA A 167 4.19 9.68 8.87
CA ALA A 167 4.49 10.54 10.02
C ALA A 167 5.20 11.83 9.61
N ILE A 168 6.12 11.74 8.65
CA ILE A 168 6.96 12.85 8.19
C ILE A 168 6.28 13.63 7.05
N GLY A 169 5.57 12.91 6.18
CA GLY A 169 5.01 13.44 4.92
C GLY A 169 4.20 14.72 5.08
N PRO A 170 3.19 14.76 5.94
CA PRO A 170 2.35 15.94 6.08
C PRO A 170 3.09 17.20 6.52
N THR A 171 4.01 17.12 7.48
CA THR A 171 4.82 18.26 7.91
C THR A 171 5.78 18.71 6.81
N LEU A 172 6.48 17.78 6.18
CA LEU A 172 7.40 18.08 5.09
C LEU A 172 6.67 18.68 3.89
N GLY A 173 5.53 18.09 3.52
CA GLY A 173 4.70 18.57 2.41
C GLY A 173 4.12 19.95 2.66
N GLY A 174 3.62 20.20 3.87
CA GLY A 174 3.12 21.50 4.27
C GLY A 174 4.21 22.57 4.22
N TRP A 175 5.38 22.29 4.80
CA TRP A 175 6.51 23.21 4.80
C TRP A 175 7.00 23.54 3.37
N ILE A 176 7.14 22.53 2.52
CA ILE A 176 7.53 22.74 1.12
C ILE A 176 6.49 23.58 0.38
N THR A 177 5.21 23.32 0.60
CA THR A 177 4.13 24.02 -0.10
C THR A 177 4.02 25.49 0.30
N ASP A 178 4.22 25.79 1.59
CA ASP A 178 4.12 27.16 2.10
C ASP A 178 5.34 28.01 1.76
N HIS A 179 6.56 27.42 1.70
CA HIS A 179 7.82 28.19 1.49
C HIS A 179 8.32 28.18 0.05
N PHE A 180 7.89 27.22 -0.74
CA PHE A 180 8.26 27.07 -2.13
C PHE A 180 7.01 26.99 -3.00
N SER A 181 7.00 26.13 -4.01
CA SER A 181 5.83 25.81 -4.81
C SER A 181 5.40 24.37 -4.51
N TRP A 182 4.08 24.10 -4.60
CA TRP A 182 3.58 22.73 -4.53
C TRP A 182 4.27 21.76 -5.50
N ARG A 183 4.85 22.25 -6.59
CA ARG A 183 5.60 21.43 -7.56
C ARG A 183 6.81 20.74 -6.94
N TRP A 184 7.41 21.33 -5.92
CA TRP A 184 8.58 20.78 -5.24
C TRP A 184 8.28 19.50 -4.45
N ILE A 185 7.00 19.26 -4.08
CA ILE A 185 6.59 17.98 -3.46
C ILE A 185 6.83 16.77 -4.39
N PHE A 186 6.80 17.00 -5.71
CA PHE A 186 7.14 16.00 -6.72
C PHE A 186 8.63 15.97 -7.02
N PHE A 187 9.28 17.12 -7.07
CA PHE A 187 10.72 17.18 -7.37
C PHE A 187 11.59 16.56 -6.28
N ILE A 188 11.15 16.53 -5.03
CA ILE A 188 11.87 15.86 -3.92
C ILE A 188 12.08 14.37 -4.18
N ASN A 189 11.20 13.73 -4.97
CA ASN A 189 11.33 12.33 -5.34
C ASN A 189 12.48 12.07 -6.33
N ILE A 190 12.94 13.08 -7.07
CA ILE A 190 13.97 12.91 -8.10
C ILE A 190 15.32 12.54 -7.49
N PRO A 191 15.90 13.31 -6.54
CA PRO A 191 17.16 12.94 -5.92
C PRO A 191 17.08 11.59 -5.18
N VAL A 192 15.97 11.34 -4.46
CA VAL A 192 15.77 10.07 -3.74
C VAL A 192 15.66 8.90 -4.71
N GLY A 193 14.91 9.06 -5.81
CA GLY A 193 14.75 8.06 -6.85
C GLY A 193 16.08 7.76 -7.58
N CYS A 194 16.86 8.80 -7.91
CA CYS A 194 18.20 8.62 -8.51
C CYS A 194 19.15 7.86 -7.56
N ILE A 195 19.18 8.23 -6.28
CA ILE A 195 20.00 7.53 -5.27
C ILE A 195 19.52 6.08 -5.13
N SER A 196 18.22 5.86 -5.02
CA SER A 196 17.62 4.51 -4.95
C SER A 196 17.99 3.67 -6.17
N LEU A 197 17.90 4.25 -7.38
CA LEU A 197 18.23 3.57 -8.62
C LEU A 197 19.71 3.16 -8.67
N LEU A 198 20.63 4.07 -8.34
CA LEU A 198 22.07 3.82 -8.31
C LEU A 198 22.43 2.74 -7.29
N LEU A 199 21.91 2.84 -6.07
CA LEU A 199 22.16 1.85 -5.03
C LEU A 199 21.52 0.49 -5.37
N ALA A 200 20.28 0.47 -5.84
CA ALA A 200 19.58 -0.76 -6.20
C ALA A 200 20.25 -1.47 -7.40
N SER A 201 20.70 -0.71 -8.41
CA SER A 201 21.42 -1.29 -9.55
C SER A 201 22.71 -2.00 -9.16
N LYS A 202 23.38 -1.53 -8.09
CA LYS A 202 24.64 -2.09 -7.57
C LYS A 202 24.43 -3.24 -6.59
N TYR A 203 23.47 -3.11 -5.68
CA TYR A 203 23.37 -4.01 -4.52
C TYR A 203 22.25 -5.05 -4.62
N ILE A 204 21.19 -4.82 -5.42
CA ILE A 204 20.12 -5.80 -5.59
C ILE A 204 20.49 -6.76 -6.73
N THR A 205 20.50 -8.05 -6.41
CA THR A 205 20.80 -9.15 -7.36
C THR A 205 19.70 -10.19 -7.30
N ASP A 206 19.34 -10.76 -8.45
CA ASP A 206 18.37 -11.86 -8.50
C ASP A 206 18.99 -13.15 -8.01
N PRO A 207 18.31 -13.93 -7.15
CA PRO A 207 18.73 -15.28 -6.81
C PRO A 207 18.80 -16.17 -8.06
N PRO A 208 19.84 -17.02 -8.20
CA PRO A 208 20.02 -17.88 -9.39
C PRO A 208 18.93 -18.95 -9.56
N TYR A 209 18.21 -19.29 -8.49
CA TYR A 209 17.11 -20.27 -8.52
C TYR A 209 15.77 -19.67 -8.98
N LEU A 210 15.69 -18.36 -9.18
CA LEU A 210 14.47 -17.75 -9.72
C LEU A 210 14.39 -18.05 -11.23
N PRO A 211 13.48 -18.93 -11.67
CA PRO A 211 13.35 -19.22 -13.08
C PRO A 211 12.84 -17.96 -13.79
N ARG A 212 13.69 -17.37 -14.63
CA ARG A 212 13.21 -16.40 -15.61
C ARG A 212 12.32 -17.15 -16.58
N ARG A 213 11.04 -16.81 -16.57
CA ARG A 213 10.07 -17.40 -17.53
C ARG A 213 10.25 -16.78 -18.92
N ILE A 214 11.49 -16.83 -19.44
CA ILE A 214 11.79 -16.36 -20.81
C ILE A 214 11.70 -17.57 -21.75
N GLY A 215 10.66 -17.60 -22.57
CA GLY A 215 10.50 -18.59 -23.63
C GLY A 215 9.16 -18.45 -24.37
N PRO A 216 9.14 -18.54 -25.71
CA PRO A 216 7.90 -18.51 -26.48
C PRO A 216 7.01 -19.70 -26.08
N GLY A 217 5.76 -19.43 -25.74
CA GLY A 217 4.74 -20.44 -25.40
C GLY A 217 4.49 -20.71 -23.93
N ARG A 218 5.24 -20.09 -22.96
CA ARG A 218 5.03 -20.29 -21.51
C ARG A 218 4.15 -19.22 -20.84
N PHE A 219 3.58 -18.30 -21.61
CA PHE A 219 2.78 -17.20 -21.09
C PHE A 219 1.30 -17.48 -21.30
N LYS A 220 0.64 -17.97 -20.27
CA LYS A 220 -0.82 -17.84 -20.17
C LYS A 220 -1.08 -16.66 -19.26
N VAL A 221 -1.17 -15.46 -19.86
CA VAL A 221 -1.69 -14.28 -19.17
C VAL A 221 -3.18 -14.45 -19.06
N ASP A 222 -3.73 -14.32 -17.88
CA ASP A 222 -5.17 -14.22 -17.70
C ASP A 222 -5.64 -12.81 -18.06
N TYR A 223 -5.66 -12.52 -19.39
CA TYR A 223 -6.13 -11.22 -19.90
C TYR A 223 -7.58 -10.93 -19.51
N ILE A 224 -8.41 -11.96 -19.40
CA ILE A 224 -9.83 -11.81 -19.09
C ILE A 224 -9.96 -11.41 -17.62
N GLY A 225 -9.32 -12.12 -16.70
CA GLY A 225 -9.28 -11.74 -15.29
C GLY A 225 -8.72 -10.33 -15.08
N PHE A 226 -7.63 -9.98 -15.81
CA PHE A 226 -7.07 -8.63 -15.80
C PHE A 226 -8.09 -7.56 -16.17
N ILE A 227 -8.70 -7.67 -17.35
CA ILE A 227 -9.66 -6.70 -17.87
C ILE A 227 -10.86 -6.58 -16.92
N LEU A 228 -11.37 -7.69 -16.40
CA LEU A 228 -12.49 -7.70 -15.47
C LEU A 228 -12.15 -7.00 -14.14
N ILE A 229 -10.95 -7.22 -13.60
CA ILE A 229 -10.49 -6.53 -12.38
C ILE A 229 -10.33 -5.03 -12.63
N VAL A 230 -9.70 -4.63 -13.75
CA VAL A 230 -9.53 -3.22 -14.12
C VAL A 230 -10.88 -2.53 -14.30
N LEU A 231 -11.79 -3.12 -15.06
CA LEU A 231 -13.11 -2.57 -15.30
C LEU A 231 -13.96 -2.55 -14.01
N GLY A 232 -13.87 -3.60 -13.20
CA GLY A 232 -14.60 -3.70 -11.95
C GLY A 232 -14.14 -2.70 -10.90
N LEU A 233 -12.86 -2.77 -10.51
CA LEU A 233 -12.30 -1.86 -9.50
C LEU A 233 -12.17 -0.44 -10.02
N GLY A 234 -11.72 -0.26 -11.27
CA GLY A 234 -11.60 1.04 -11.90
C GLY A 234 -12.95 1.72 -12.11
N GLY A 235 -13.93 0.99 -12.61
CA GLY A 235 -15.31 1.48 -12.77
C GLY A 235 -15.95 1.85 -11.43
N MET A 236 -15.79 1.02 -10.40
CA MET A 236 -16.27 1.29 -9.05
C MET A 236 -15.65 2.56 -8.46
N GLN A 237 -14.33 2.69 -8.57
CA GLN A 237 -13.60 3.88 -8.11
C GLN A 237 -14.04 5.13 -8.85
N LEU A 238 -14.18 5.05 -10.19
CA LEU A 238 -14.68 6.16 -11.00
C LEU A 238 -16.10 6.54 -10.57
N THR A 239 -16.98 5.57 -10.40
CA THR A 239 -18.36 5.78 -9.91
C THR A 239 -18.37 6.55 -8.61
N LEU A 240 -17.66 6.08 -7.59
CA LEU A 240 -17.60 6.73 -6.27
C LEU A 240 -17.05 8.16 -6.35
N SER A 241 -16.11 8.42 -7.26
CA SER A 241 -15.49 9.74 -7.40
C SER A 241 -16.39 10.79 -8.08
N ILE A 242 -17.33 10.35 -8.92
CA ILE A 242 -18.21 11.29 -9.67
C ILE A 242 -19.67 11.29 -9.16
N ALA A 243 -20.05 10.30 -8.35
CA ALA A 243 -21.43 10.07 -7.94
C ALA A 243 -22.04 11.28 -7.25
N GLU A 244 -21.32 11.87 -6.28
CA GLU A 244 -21.80 13.04 -5.53
C GLU A 244 -22.06 14.23 -6.43
N ARG A 245 -21.13 14.56 -7.33
CA ARG A 245 -21.28 15.69 -8.26
C ARG A 245 -22.43 15.53 -9.26
N LYS A 246 -22.79 14.27 -9.57
CA LYS A 246 -23.84 13.95 -10.54
C LYS A 246 -25.16 13.56 -9.89
N GLY A 247 -25.34 13.78 -8.58
CA GLY A 247 -26.58 13.47 -7.87
C GLY A 247 -26.80 11.96 -7.70
N TRP A 248 -25.73 11.16 -7.55
CA TRP A 248 -25.79 9.72 -7.34
C TRP A 248 -26.62 9.00 -8.43
N PHE A 249 -27.63 8.26 -8.05
CA PHE A 249 -28.44 7.43 -8.96
C PHE A 249 -29.46 8.23 -9.82
N GLU A 250 -29.55 9.54 -9.67
CA GLU A 250 -30.31 10.39 -10.59
C GLU A 250 -29.63 10.52 -11.95
N SER A 251 -28.31 10.33 -12.01
CA SER A 251 -27.55 10.37 -13.25
C SER A 251 -27.48 9.01 -13.92
N SER A 252 -27.97 8.92 -15.17
CA SER A 252 -27.86 7.70 -15.98
C SER A 252 -26.40 7.22 -16.15
N THR A 253 -25.44 8.14 -16.21
CA THR A 253 -24.01 7.82 -16.26
C THR A 253 -23.54 7.10 -15.00
N VAL A 254 -23.93 7.57 -13.81
CA VAL A 254 -23.56 6.95 -12.53
C VAL A 254 -24.21 5.57 -12.42
N VAL A 255 -25.49 5.43 -12.80
CA VAL A 255 -26.18 4.15 -12.83
C VAL A 255 -25.49 3.16 -13.76
N ALA A 256 -25.16 3.57 -14.99
CA ALA A 256 -24.49 2.73 -15.97
C ALA A 256 -23.10 2.26 -15.50
N LEU A 257 -22.31 3.18 -14.90
CA LEU A 257 -21.00 2.86 -14.34
C LEU A 257 -21.11 1.93 -13.11
N THR A 258 -22.08 2.16 -12.23
CA THR A 258 -22.33 1.30 -11.06
C THR A 258 -22.69 -0.12 -11.50
N LEU A 259 -23.64 -0.26 -12.41
CA LEU A 259 -24.06 -1.57 -12.92
C LEU A 259 -22.94 -2.26 -13.70
N GLY A 260 -22.25 -1.52 -14.57
CA GLY A 260 -21.12 -2.07 -15.35
C GLY A 260 -19.98 -2.55 -14.45
N SER A 261 -19.61 -1.74 -13.45
CA SER A 261 -18.55 -2.14 -12.49
C SER A 261 -18.98 -3.30 -11.58
N ALA A 262 -20.22 -3.31 -11.11
CA ALA A 262 -20.74 -4.43 -10.33
C ALA A 262 -20.75 -5.74 -11.13
N ILE A 263 -21.23 -5.71 -12.39
CA ILE A 263 -21.19 -6.87 -13.29
C ILE A 263 -19.73 -7.32 -13.50
N ALA A 264 -18.82 -6.38 -13.76
CA ALA A 264 -17.41 -6.70 -13.98
C ALA A 264 -16.77 -7.33 -12.72
N ILE A 265 -17.08 -6.83 -11.52
CA ILE A 265 -16.60 -7.41 -10.23
C ILE A 265 -17.14 -8.83 -10.06
N VAL A 266 -18.45 -9.04 -10.27
CA VAL A 266 -19.06 -10.37 -10.14
C VAL A 266 -18.46 -11.32 -11.18
N ALA A 267 -18.30 -10.88 -12.42
CA ALA A 267 -17.66 -11.67 -13.47
C ALA A 267 -16.19 -11.99 -13.13
N ALA A 268 -15.43 -11.02 -12.58
CA ALA A 268 -14.07 -11.25 -12.10
C ALA A 268 -14.03 -12.31 -11.00
N ILE A 269 -14.89 -12.22 -9.98
CA ILE A 269 -14.98 -13.22 -8.90
C ILE A 269 -15.28 -14.61 -9.46
N VAL A 270 -16.27 -14.73 -10.33
CA VAL A 270 -16.64 -16.01 -10.95
C VAL A 270 -15.50 -16.57 -11.80
N TRP A 271 -14.84 -15.70 -12.57
CA TRP A 271 -13.71 -16.07 -13.41
C TRP A 271 -12.54 -16.58 -12.56
N GLU A 272 -12.08 -15.82 -11.59
CA GLU A 272 -10.97 -16.13 -10.69
C GLU A 272 -11.22 -17.43 -9.87
N LEU A 273 -12.47 -17.70 -9.50
CA LEU A 273 -12.85 -18.94 -8.82
C LEU A 273 -12.84 -20.17 -9.73
N ARG A 274 -13.09 -19.99 -11.05
CA ARG A 274 -13.15 -21.07 -12.02
C ARG A 274 -11.85 -21.29 -12.77
N HIS A 275 -11.04 -20.24 -12.92
CA HIS A 275 -9.79 -20.32 -13.68
C HIS A 275 -8.77 -21.21 -12.97
N LYS A 276 -7.97 -21.97 -13.75
CA LYS A 276 -6.95 -22.89 -13.21
C LYS A 276 -5.76 -22.15 -12.59
N ASP A 277 -5.35 -21.05 -13.24
CA ASP A 277 -4.23 -20.20 -12.80
C ASP A 277 -4.73 -18.76 -12.59
N PRO A 278 -5.50 -18.49 -11.51
CA PRO A 278 -6.10 -17.19 -11.25
C PRO A 278 -5.04 -16.17 -10.88
N LEU A 279 -5.25 -14.90 -11.27
CA LEU A 279 -4.41 -13.77 -10.86
C LEU A 279 -4.50 -13.53 -9.35
N VAL A 280 -5.73 -13.60 -8.82
CA VAL A 280 -6.01 -13.45 -7.40
C VAL A 280 -6.59 -14.77 -6.86
N LYS A 281 -5.87 -15.41 -5.96
CA LYS A 281 -6.31 -16.68 -5.36
C LYS A 281 -7.45 -16.47 -4.34
N LEU A 282 -8.64 -16.06 -4.83
CA LEU A 282 -9.81 -15.81 -3.99
C LEU A 282 -10.23 -16.98 -3.10
N ARG A 283 -9.84 -18.21 -3.47
CA ARG A 283 -10.09 -19.41 -2.64
C ARG A 283 -9.44 -19.34 -1.26
N LEU A 284 -8.35 -18.55 -1.12
CA LEU A 284 -7.71 -18.32 0.19
C LEU A 284 -8.59 -17.53 1.16
N LEU A 285 -9.55 -16.76 0.67
CA LEU A 285 -10.53 -16.04 1.51
C LEU A 285 -11.45 -16.99 2.31
N LYS A 286 -11.56 -18.27 1.89
CA LYS A 286 -12.29 -19.28 2.64
C LYS A 286 -11.59 -19.65 3.95
N GLU A 287 -10.31 -19.37 4.07
CA GLU A 287 -9.60 -19.54 5.35
C GLU A 287 -10.11 -18.49 6.34
N ARG A 288 -10.72 -18.96 7.42
CA ARG A 288 -11.39 -18.10 8.41
C ARG A 288 -10.50 -16.98 8.96
N ASN A 289 -9.24 -17.27 9.21
CA ASN A 289 -8.30 -16.28 9.75
C ASN A 289 -7.98 -15.21 8.70
N LEU A 290 -7.69 -15.60 7.46
CA LEU A 290 -7.36 -14.65 6.39
C LEU A 290 -8.57 -13.81 6.00
N GLY A 291 -9.75 -14.44 5.80
CA GLY A 291 -10.98 -13.73 5.44
C GLY A 291 -11.39 -12.71 6.51
N SER A 292 -11.38 -13.11 7.79
CA SER A 292 -11.71 -12.18 8.89
C SER A 292 -10.70 -11.04 9.01
N THR A 293 -9.42 -11.30 8.80
CA THR A 293 -8.36 -10.27 8.84
C THR A 293 -8.53 -9.26 7.72
N LEU A 294 -8.81 -9.71 6.49
CA LEU A 294 -9.05 -8.81 5.36
C LEU A 294 -10.32 -7.97 5.53
N CYS A 295 -11.38 -8.56 6.09
CA CYS A 295 -12.59 -7.83 6.45
C CYS A 295 -12.30 -6.72 7.47
N LEU A 296 -11.51 -7.02 8.51
CA LEU A 296 -11.09 -6.03 9.50
C LEU A 296 -10.20 -4.94 8.87
N PHE A 297 -9.30 -5.29 7.94
CA PHE A 297 -8.52 -4.29 7.20
C PHE A 297 -9.40 -3.35 6.38
N ALA A 298 -10.45 -3.86 5.73
CA ALA A 298 -11.39 -3.04 4.99
C ALA A 298 -12.16 -2.07 5.92
N ILE A 299 -12.68 -2.59 7.04
CA ILE A 299 -13.44 -1.80 8.03
C ILE A 299 -12.57 -0.68 8.63
N PHE A 300 -11.32 -0.98 8.98
CA PHE A 300 -10.43 0.02 9.60
C PHE A 300 -9.80 0.95 8.56
N GLY A 301 -9.56 0.47 7.35
CA GLY A 301 -8.93 1.24 6.27
C GLY A 301 -9.76 2.45 5.86
N PHE A 302 -11.09 2.31 5.83
CA PHE A 302 -12.00 3.40 5.49
C PHE A 302 -11.85 4.64 6.39
N PRO A 303 -12.00 4.56 7.72
CA PRO A 303 -11.82 5.73 8.59
C PRO A 303 -10.35 6.21 8.65
N PHE A 304 -9.38 5.34 8.46
CA PHE A 304 -7.97 5.71 8.43
C PHE A 304 -7.66 6.64 7.26
N TYR A 305 -7.92 6.20 6.03
CA TYR A 305 -7.68 7.02 4.84
C TYR A 305 -8.62 8.21 4.74
N GLY A 306 -9.91 8.04 5.09
CA GLY A 306 -10.87 9.13 5.12
C GLY A 306 -10.43 10.26 6.04
N SER A 307 -10.03 9.95 7.27
CA SER A 307 -9.53 10.97 8.20
C SER A 307 -8.22 11.61 7.72
N MET A 308 -7.34 10.84 7.09
CA MET A 308 -6.07 11.35 6.58
C MET A 308 -6.26 12.45 5.53
N ILE A 309 -7.29 12.33 4.69
CA ILE A 309 -7.64 13.32 3.66
C ILE A 309 -8.46 14.47 4.27
N MET A 310 -9.44 14.16 5.12
CA MET A 310 -10.37 15.16 5.66
C MET A 310 -9.70 16.13 6.63
N TYR A 311 -8.69 15.70 7.41
CA TYR A 311 -8.01 16.60 8.35
C TYR A 311 -7.35 17.81 7.66
N PRO A 312 -6.48 17.64 6.67
CA PRO A 312 -5.88 18.79 5.98
C PRO A 312 -6.93 19.68 5.28
N LEU A 313 -7.93 19.08 4.64
CA LEU A 313 -8.99 19.83 3.98
C LEU A 313 -9.81 20.66 4.98
N PHE A 314 -10.20 20.09 6.11
CA PHE A 314 -10.91 20.80 7.18
C PHE A 314 -10.07 21.93 7.76
N MET A 315 -8.80 21.67 8.07
CA MET A 315 -7.92 22.67 8.68
C MET A 315 -7.59 23.83 7.74
N GLN A 316 -7.31 23.54 6.47
CA GLN A 316 -6.94 24.57 5.51
C GLN A 316 -8.17 25.29 4.95
N GLY A 317 -9.21 24.55 4.54
CA GLY A 317 -10.39 25.10 3.88
C GLY A 317 -11.34 25.83 4.84
N LEU A 318 -11.55 25.30 6.05
CA LEU A 318 -12.55 25.85 7.00
C LEU A 318 -11.94 26.62 8.17
N LEU A 319 -10.80 26.16 8.71
CA LEU A 319 -10.16 26.83 9.86
C LEU A 319 -9.07 27.83 9.43
N GLY A 320 -8.71 27.91 8.15
CA GLY A 320 -7.75 28.88 7.63
C GLY A 320 -6.29 28.62 8.06
N TYR A 321 -5.95 27.41 8.50
CA TYR A 321 -4.57 27.06 8.82
C TYR A 321 -3.73 26.96 7.56
N THR A 322 -2.42 27.27 7.65
CA THR A 322 -1.48 27.01 6.56
C THR A 322 -1.22 25.52 6.38
N SER A 323 -0.66 25.12 5.24
CA SER A 323 -0.29 23.73 4.98
C SER A 323 0.69 23.20 6.02
N THR A 324 1.65 24.03 6.46
CA THR A 324 2.61 23.66 7.53
C THR A 324 1.90 23.33 8.84
N TRP A 325 0.98 24.19 9.31
CA TRP A 325 0.23 23.94 10.55
C TRP A 325 -0.68 22.72 10.43
N SER A 326 -1.30 22.51 9.26
CA SER A 326 -2.09 21.31 8.98
C SER A 326 -1.22 20.04 9.04
N GLY A 327 -0.03 20.08 8.44
CA GLY A 327 0.94 18.99 8.52
C GLY A 327 1.41 18.70 9.94
N LEU A 328 1.71 19.75 10.70
CA LEU A 328 2.10 19.66 12.12
C LEU A 328 0.98 19.08 13.00
N ALA A 329 -0.28 19.25 12.64
CA ALA A 329 -1.40 18.64 13.36
C ALA A 329 -1.50 17.13 13.11
N VAL A 330 -1.17 16.67 11.91
CA VAL A 330 -1.28 15.25 11.52
C VAL A 330 -0.06 14.43 11.95
N SER A 331 1.15 14.99 11.85
CA SER A 331 2.41 14.27 12.09
C SER A 331 2.59 13.69 13.50
N PRO A 332 2.14 14.32 14.60
CA PRO A 332 2.23 13.72 15.94
C PRO A 332 1.50 12.37 16.04
N GLY A 333 0.41 12.19 15.29
CA GLY A 333 -0.25 10.89 15.18
C GLY A 333 0.66 9.82 14.56
N GLY A 334 1.41 10.17 13.52
CA GLY A 334 2.40 9.29 12.91
C GLY A 334 3.52 8.91 13.90
N LEU A 335 4.02 9.87 14.69
CA LEU A 335 5.02 9.59 15.71
C LEU A 335 4.49 8.63 16.79
N VAL A 336 3.23 8.78 17.19
CA VAL A 336 2.57 7.82 18.10
C VAL A 336 2.54 6.42 17.49
N MET A 337 2.24 6.29 16.18
CA MET A 337 2.26 4.98 15.50
C MET A 337 3.68 4.38 15.54
N VAL A 338 4.71 5.16 15.19
CA VAL A 338 6.12 4.70 15.22
C VAL A 338 6.52 4.21 16.62
N ALA A 339 6.14 4.95 17.67
CA ALA A 339 6.45 4.58 19.05
C ALA A 339 5.66 3.35 19.52
N MET A 340 4.40 3.24 19.12
CA MET A 340 3.52 2.15 19.58
C MET A 340 3.76 0.82 18.87
N MET A 341 4.20 0.82 17.62
CA MET A 341 4.39 -0.43 16.87
C MET A 341 5.35 -1.44 17.54
N PRO A 342 6.54 -1.05 18.01
CA PRO A 342 7.41 -1.96 18.75
C PRO A 342 6.77 -2.48 20.04
N ILE A 343 6.03 -1.62 20.76
CA ILE A 343 5.34 -1.98 22.01
C ILE A 343 4.25 -3.02 21.73
N VAL A 344 3.41 -2.77 20.72
CA VAL A 344 2.35 -3.70 20.31
C VAL A 344 2.96 -5.01 19.78
N GLY A 345 4.02 -4.92 18.98
CA GLY A 345 4.77 -6.09 18.50
C GLY A 345 5.31 -6.94 19.65
N TRP A 346 5.85 -6.32 20.70
CA TRP A 346 6.31 -7.01 21.90
C TRP A 346 5.15 -7.67 22.68
N LEU A 347 4.00 -7.02 22.78
CA LEU A 347 2.80 -7.58 23.43
C LEU A 347 2.26 -8.81 22.71
N VAL A 348 2.28 -8.81 21.38
CA VAL A 348 1.79 -9.93 20.54
C VAL A 348 2.83 -11.04 20.40
N SER A 349 4.12 -10.73 20.61
CA SER A 349 5.20 -11.71 20.45
C SER A 349 5.13 -12.82 21.50
N ARG A 350 5.55 -14.03 21.07
CA ARG A 350 5.70 -15.17 21.96
C ARG A 350 7.12 -15.18 22.53
N PRO A 351 7.31 -15.28 23.87
CA PRO A 351 8.65 -15.31 24.45
C PRO A 351 9.45 -16.57 24.10
N ARG A 352 8.75 -17.69 23.74
CA ARG A 352 9.30 -18.97 23.26
C ARG A 352 8.32 -19.58 22.27
N MET A 353 8.78 -20.49 21.40
CA MET A 353 7.92 -21.11 20.39
C MET A 353 6.65 -21.77 20.97
N ASP A 354 6.75 -22.36 22.15
CA ASP A 354 5.63 -23.05 22.83
C ASP A 354 4.84 -22.15 23.80
N ALA A 355 5.24 -20.87 23.94
CA ALA A 355 4.58 -19.96 24.85
C ALA A 355 3.39 -19.24 24.20
N ARG A 356 2.37 -18.95 25.00
CA ARG A 356 1.28 -18.07 24.60
C ARG A 356 1.81 -16.63 24.41
N PRO A 357 1.23 -15.86 23.46
CA PRO A 357 1.55 -14.44 23.34
C PRO A 357 1.25 -13.73 24.67
N ARG A 358 2.00 -12.68 24.99
CA ARG A 358 1.79 -11.90 26.24
C ARG A 358 0.38 -11.34 26.30
N MET A 359 -0.15 -10.91 25.16
CA MET A 359 -1.52 -10.46 25.02
C MET A 359 -2.15 -11.10 23.77
N ASP A 360 -3.41 -11.52 23.88
CA ASP A 360 -4.14 -12.08 22.75
C ASP A 360 -4.30 -11.02 21.65
N PRO A 361 -3.84 -11.27 20.41
CA PRO A 361 -3.96 -10.36 19.30
C PRO A 361 -5.39 -9.86 19.06
N ARG A 362 -6.39 -10.71 19.32
CA ARG A 362 -7.82 -10.38 19.15
C ARG A 362 -8.28 -9.34 20.18
N LYS A 363 -7.88 -9.49 21.44
CA LYS A 363 -8.19 -8.53 22.51
C LYS A 363 -7.55 -7.19 22.23
N LEU A 364 -6.29 -7.19 21.76
CA LEU A 364 -5.58 -5.98 21.42
C LEU A 364 -6.23 -5.23 20.27
N ALA A 365 -6.62 -5.95 19.20
CA ALA A 365 -7.36 -5.36 18.09
C ALA A 365 -8.72 -4.80 18.51
N ALA A 366 -9.46 -5.49 19.41
CA ALA A 366 -10.73 -5.00 19.95
C ALA A 366 -10.56 -3.70 20.76
N ILE A 367 -9.54 -3.61 21.63
CA ILE A 367 -9.21 -2.39 22.34
C ILE A 367 -8.86 -1.26 21.36
N GLY A 368 -8.07 -1.57 20.33
CA GLY A 368 -7.74 -0.63 19.26
C GLY A 368 -8.96 -0.08 18.53
N LEU A 369 -9.94 -0.94 18.22
CA LEU A 369 -11.20 -0.53 17.59
C LEU A 369 -12.03 0.39 18.50
N ILE A 370 -12.09 0.12 19.80
CA ILE A 370 -12.78 0.98 20.76
C ILE A 370 -12.12 2.36 20.82
N ILE A 371 -10.78 2.41 20.91
CA ILE A 371 -10.05 3.67 20.94
C ILE A 371 -10.22 4.46 19.64
N LEU A 372 -10.17 3.77 18.50
CA LEU A 372 -10.43 4.35 17.19
C LEU A 372 -11.84 4.95 17.12
N SER A 373 -12.86 4.21 17.61
CA SER A 373 -14.25 4.69 17.63
C SER A 373 -14.41 5.93 18.51
N ILE A 374 -13.75 5.98 19.66
CA ILE A 374 -13.75 7.17 20.54
C ILE A 374 -13.11 8.36 19.82
N ALA A 375 -11.99 8.15 19.12
CA ALA A 375 -11.34 9.20 18.36
C ALA A 375 -12.24 9.74 17.25
N LEU A 376 -12.87 8.86 16.46
CA LEU A 376 -13.79 9.24 15.39
C LEU A 376 -15.03 9.96 15.94
N TYR A 377 -15.56 9.52 17.07
CA TYR A 377 -16.66 10.21 17.75
C TYR A 377 -16.25 11.62 18.18
N LYS A 378 -15.04 11.82 18.72
CA LYS A 378 -14.54 13.18 19.01
C LYS A 378 -14.37 14.02 17.75
N MET A 379 -13.93 13.42 16.64
CA MET A 379 -13.79 14.12 15.37
C MET A 379 -15.12 14.59 14.80
N SER A 380 -16.21 13.82 14.98
CA SER A 380 -17.55 14.20 14.52
C SER A 380 -18.12 15.44 15.21
N HIS A 381 -17.51 15.86 16.33
CA HIS A 381 -17.86 17.06 17.06
C HIS A 381 -16.94 18.26 16.75
N PHE A 382 -16.05 18.13 15.78
CA PHE A 382 -15.23 19.27 15.39
C PHE A 382 -16.10 20.36 14.75
N ASN A 383 -15.82 21.60 15.12
CA ASN A 383 -16.48 22.80 14.66
C ASN A 383 -15.41 23.87 14.34
N LEU A 384 -15.85 25.04 13.91
CA LEU A 384 -14.96 26.16 13.57
C LEU A 384 -14.21 26.74 14.78
N GLU A 385 -14.64 26.44 15.99
CA GLU A 385 -14.00 26.88 17.27
C GLU A 385 -13.02 25.81 17.80
N SER A 386 -12.84 24.71 17.08
CA SER A 386 -11.99 23.60 17.52
C SER A 386 -10.53 24.05 17.65
N ALA A 387 -10.01 24.03 18.89
CA ALA A 387 -8.62 24.41 19.16
C ALA A 387 -7.63 23.44 18.50
N PHE A 388 -6.51 23.97 17.98
CA PHE A 388 -5.42 23.17 17.40
C PHE A 388 -5.02 21.98 18.26
N ARG A 389 -4.85 22.21 19.59
CA ARG A 389 -4.50 21.15 20.56
C ARG A 389 -5.52 20.00 20.57
N THR A 390 -6.80 20.30 20.45
CA THR A 390 -7.87 19.28 20.44
C THR A 390 -7.76 18.40 19.18
N ILE A 391 -7.48 19.01 18.03
CA ILE A 391 -7.28 18.31 16.75
C ILE A 391 -6.07 17.38 16.86
N VAL A 392 -4.93 17.90 17.32
CA VAL A 392 -3.69 17.11 17.49
C VAL A 392 -3.90 15.93 18.46
N LEU A 393 -4.47 16.16 19.64
CA LEU A 393 -4.70 15.11 20.63
C LEU A 393 -5.66 14.04 20.11
N THR A 394 -6.71 14.43 19.41
CA THR A 394 -7.65 13.46 18.81
C THR A 394 -6.96 12.61 17.74
N ARG A 395 -6.07 13.22 16.93
CA ARG A 395 -5.26 12.49 15.95
C ARG A 395 -4.30 11.52 16.62
N MET A 396 -3.66 11.90 17.72
CA MET A 396 -2.78 11.02 18.50
C MET A 396 -3.56 9.82 19.08
N ILE A 397 -4.75 10.04 19.64
CA ILE A 397 -5.63 8.97 20.16
C ILE A 397 -6.03 8.02 19.02
N GLN A 398 -6.42 8.56 17.86
CA GLN A 398 -6.73 7.77 16.68
C GLN A 398 -5.56 6.87 16.27
N SER A 399 -4.37 7.43 16.17
CA SER A 399 -3.15 6.72 15.75
C SER A 399 -2.74 5.65 16.76
N PHE A 400 -2.96 5.89 18.05
CA PHE A 400 -2.75 4.90 19.11
C PHE A 400 -3.67 3.68 18.89
N GLY A 401 -4.97 3.90 18.64
CA GLY A 401 -5.92 2.84 18.32
C GLY A 401 -5.55 2.06 17.06
N ILE A 402 -5.15 2.77 15.99
CA ILE A 402 -4.72 2.16 14.73
C ILE A 402 -3.52 1.24 14.92
N SER A 403 -2.53 1.64 15.73
CA SER A 403 -1.34 0.82 16.00
C SER A 403 -1.72 -0.52 16.65
N MET A 404 -2.69 -0.52 17.54
CA MET A 404 -3.20 -1.73 18.20
C MET A 404 -3.98 -2.67 17.28
N ILE A 405 -4.51 -2.15 16.16
CA ILE A 405 -5.21 -2.95 15.15
C ILE A 405 -4.21 -3.48 14.11
N PHE A 406 -3.37 -2.60 13.57
CA PHE A 406 -2.54 -2.87 12.40
C PHE A 406 -1.53 -3.99 12.66
N VAL A 407 -0.80 -3.94 13.78
CA VAL A 407 0.27 -4.93 14.08
C VAL A 407 -0.28 -6.36 14.26
N PRO A 408 -1.34 -6.61 15.05
CA PRO A 408 -1.93 -7.94 15.15
C PRO A 408 -2.47 -8.46 13.83
N LEU A 409 -3.14 -7.61 13.04
CA LEU A 409 -3.68 -8.01 11.74
C LEU A 409 -2.57 -8.38 10.75
N LEU A 410 -1.52 -7.59 10.67
CA LEU A 410 -0.37 -7.88 9.82
C LEU A 410 0.30 -9.20 10.24
N GLY A 411 0.44 -9.44 11.53
CA GLY A 411 0.99 -10.69 12.07
C GLY A 411 0.17 -11.93 11.70
N THR A 412 -1.16 -11.81 11.64
CA THR A 412 -2.03 -12.93 11.23
C THR A 412 -1.96 -13.22 9.74
N VAL A 413 -1.78 -12.20 8.89
CA VAL A 413 -1.58 -12.38 7.44
C VAL A 413 -0.25 -13.05 7.15
N LEU A 414 0.82 -12.62 7.81
CA LEU A 414 2.18 -13.13 7.57
C LEU A 414 2.42 -14.52 8.20
N GLY A 415 1.78 -14.82 9.33
CA GLY A 415 1.90 -16.12 10.03
C GLY A 415 0.89 -17.18 9.58
N GLY A 416 -0.08 -16.82 8.75
CA GLY A 416 -1.16 -17.71 8.28
C GLY A 416 -0.93 -18.36 6.92
N THR A 417 0.29 -18.34 6.36
CA THR A 417 0.55 -19.02 5.09
C THR A 417 0.47 -20.55 5.26
N PRO A 418 -0.25 -21.25 4.35
CA PRO A 418 -0.57 -22.69 4.48
C PRO A 418 0.63 -23.65 4.56
N GLU A 419 1.85 -23.20 4.28
CA GLU A 419 3.05 -24.04 4.28
C GLU A 419 3.40 -24.58 5.67
N GLU A 420 3.16 -23.82 6.75
CA GLU A 420 3.39 -24.33 8.12
C GLU A 420 2.33 -25.34 8.58
N SER A 421 1.09 -25.26 8.07
CA SER A 421 0.03 -26.20 8.40
C SER A 421 0.17 -27.56 7.71
N LEU A 422 0.88 -27.63 6.58
CA LEU A 422 1.14 -28.86 5.83
C LEU A 422 2.39 -29.60 6.33
N GLN A 423 3.39 -28.91 6.87
CA GLN A 423 4.55 -29.56 7.49
C GLN A 423 4.22 -30.16 8.87
N GLY A 424 3.39 -29.49 9.66
CA GLY A 424 2.95 -30.03 10.96
C GLY A 424 2.12 -31.32 10.87
N LYS A 425 1.42 -31.56 9.76
CA LYS A 425 0.64 -32.80 9.53
C LYS A 425 1.46 -33.96 8.94
N ARG A 426 2.65 -33.70 8.40
CA ARG A 426 3.55 -34.74 7.87
C ARG A 426 4.53 -35.32 8.90
N VAL A 427 4.65 -34.67 10.06
CA VAL A 427 5.51 -35.17 11.16
C VAL A 427 4.75 -36.09 12.14
N CYS A 428 3.42 -36.16 12.03
CA CYS A 428 2.57 -37.06 12.85
C CYS A 428 1.98 -38.25 12.07
N GLN A 429 2.54 -38.63 10.93
CA GLN A 429 2.35 -39.93 10.26
C GLN A 429 3.73 -40.56 10.01
#